data_f85260c5b69d0d883a0ce810d77d528c
#
_entry.id   f85260c5b69d0d883a0ce810d77d528c
#
_cell.length_a   1.000
_cell.length_b   1.000
_cell.length_c   1.000
_cell.angle_alpha   90.00
_cell.angle_beta   90.00
_cell.angle_gamma   90.00
#
_symmetry.space_group_name_H-M   'P 1'
#
loop_
_entity.id
_entity.type
_entity.pdbx_description
1 polymer ?
#
loop_
_entity_poly.entity_id
_entity_poly.type
_entity_poly.pdbx_seq_one_letter_code
_entity_poly.pdbx_strand_id
1 'polypeptide(L)'
;VNIGTIGHIDHGKTTLTAAITKYLSDKGLANFTAFDEIDKAPEEKERGITIATAHVEYETTKRHYAHVDCPGHADYIKNMITGAAQMDGAILVVAATDGPMAQTREHVLLARQVNVPALVVFMNKVDMIAEEDEELMDLVELELRELLEKYEFPGDDIPIVRGSALKALEGEAEWQERIQELM
;
A
#
# COMPACT_ATOMS: atom_id res chain seq x y z
N VAL A 1 7.93 -14.29 -4.15
CA VAL A 1 7.75 -13.50 -2.93
C VAL A 1 6.30 -13.09 -2.80
N ASN A 2 5.71 -13.37 -1.66
CA ASN A 2 4.32 -13.01 -1.36
C ASN A 2 4.30 -11.70 -0.59
N ILE A 3 3.67 -10.67 -1.16
CA ILE A 3 3.51 -9.38 -0.51
C ILE A 3 2.05 -8.97 -0.47
N GLY A 4 1.71 -8.03 0.39
CA GLY A 4 0.37 -7.48 0.48
C GLY A 4 0.37 -6.00 0.75
N THR A 5 -0.69 -5.33 0.32
CA THR A 5 -1.00 -3.95 0.71
C THR A 5 -1.94 -3.96 1.90
N ILE A 6 -1.60 -3.21 2.92
CA ILE A 6 -2.40 -3.01 4.14
C ILE A 6 -2.56 -1.51 4.41
N GLY A 7 -3.54 -1.13 5.18
CA GLY A 7 -3.77 0.26 5.55
C GLY A 7 -5.25 0.62 5.67
N HIS A 8 -5.52 1.88 5.99
CA HIS A 8 -6.86 2.38 6.19
C HIS A 8 -7.64 2.47 4.87
N ILE A 9 -8.97 2.33 4.94
CA ILE A 9 -9.88 2.56 3.81
C ILE A 9 -9.64 3.96 3.20
N ASP A 10 -9.79 4.09 1.88
CA ASP A 10 -9.62 5.33 1.12
C ASP A 10 -8.20 5.93 1.12
N HIS A 11 -7.20 5.22 1.65
CA HIS A 11 -5.80 5.66 1.57
C HIS A 11 -5.11 5.28 0.26
N GLY A 12 -5.79 4.53 -0.63
CA GLY A 12 -5.33 4.26 -1.99
C GLY A 12 -4.58 2.94 -2.19
N LYS A 13 -4.85 1.92 -1.38
CA LYS A 13 -4.23 0.59 -1.52
C LYS A 13 -4.44 -0.02 -2.91
N THR A 14 -5.68 -0.09 -3.36
CA THR A 14 -6.04 -0.65 -4.67
C THR A 14 -5.49 0.20 -5.81
N THR A 15 -5.51 1.52 -5.68
CA THR A 15 -4.91 2.44 -6.66
C THR A 15 -3.40 2.22 -6.77
N LEU A 16 -2.70 2.00 -5.65
CA LEU A 16 -1.28 1.68 -5.65
C LEU A 16 -1.01 0.35 -6.36
N THR A 17 -1.80 -0.68 -6.10
CA THR A 17 -1.68 -1.97 -6.77
C THR A 17 -1.84 -1.82 -8.28
N ALA A 18 -2.84 -1.08 -8.73
CA ALA A 18 -3.05 -0.78 -10.14
C ALA A 18 -1.87 0.01 -10.75
N ALA A 19 -1.33 0.99 -10.02
CA ALA A 19 -0.18 1.78 -10.46
C ALA A 19 1.09 0.91 -10.62
N ILE A 20 1.33 -0.01 -9.69
CA ILE A 20 2.46 -0.95 -9.77
C ILE A 20 2.32 -1.83 -11.01
N THR A 21 1.16 -2.43 -11.25
CA THR A 21 0.94 -3.30 -12.40
C THR A 21 1.08 -2.54 -13.72
N LYS A 22 0.59 -1.31 -13.80
CA LYS A 22 0.74 -0.47 -14.99
C LYS A 22 2.20 -0.13 -15.26
N TYR A 23 2.92 0.34 -14.25
CA TYR A 23 4.33 0.68 -14.37
C TYR A 23 5.16 -0.50 -14.86
N LEU A 24 4.96 -1.68 -14.30
CA LEU A 24 5.69 -2.88 -14.68
C LEU A 24 5.20 -3.45 -16.02
N SER A 25 3.91 -3.30 -16.35
CA SER A 25 3.37 -3.65 -17.67
C SER A 25 4.01 -2.83 -18.79
N ASP A 26 4.20 -1.54 -18.59
CA ASP A 26 4.88 -0.66 -19.55
C ASP A 26 6.34 -1.08 -19.78
N LYS A 27 6.93 -1.81 -18.84
CA LYS A 27 8.28 -2.41 -18.94
C LYS A 27 8.26 -3.87 -19.41
N GLY A 28 7.09 -4.44 -19.71
CA GLY A 28 6.95 -5.83 -20.11
C GLY A 28 7.09 -6.87 -18.98
N LEU A 29 7.00 -6.43 -17.73
CA LEU A 29 7.22 -7.27 -16.52
C LEU A 29 5.93 -7.67 -15.80
N ALA A 30 4.78 -7.24 -16.28
CA ALA A 30 3.46 -7.57 -15.73
C ALA A 30 2.37 -7.41 -16.78
N ASN A 31 1.20 -7.98 -16.50
CA ASN A 31 -0.04 -7.63 -17.19
C ASN A 31 -0.72 -6.51 -16.41
N PHE A 32 -1.11 -5.45 -17.11
CA PHE A 32 -1.82 -4.35 -16.47
C PHE A 32 -3.17 -4.82 -15.90
N THR A 33 -3.41 -4.51 -14.65
CA THR A 33 -4.69 -4.76 -13.98
C THR A 33 -5.28 -3.43 -13.55
N ALA A 34 -6.38 -3.03 -14.18
CA ALA A 34 -7.05 -1.78 -13.87
C ALA A 34 -7.73 -1.83 -12.49
N PHE A 35 -7.98 -0.67 -11.91
CA PHE A 35 -8.67 -0.54 -10.62
C PHE A 35 -9.97 -1.35 -10.57
N ASP A 36 -10.79 -1.23 -11.62
CA ASP A 36 -12.08 -1.94 -11.73
C ASP A 36 -11.96 -3.47 -11.83
N GLU A 37 -10.80 -3.96 -12.24
CA GLU A 37 -10.52 -5.39 -12.32
C GLU A 37 -10.03 -5.95 -10.99
N ILE A 38 -9.44 -5.10 -10.16
CA ILE A 38 -9.03 -5.44 -8.79
C ILE A 38 -10.27 -5.46 -7.88
N ASP A 39 -11.07 -4.39 -7.93
CA ASP A 39 -12.33 -4.28 -7.22
C ASP A 39 -13.46 -4.89 -8.07
N LYS A 40 -13.74 -6.15 -7.87
CA LYS A 40 -14.66 -6.93 -8.72
C LYS A 40 -16.11 -6.94 -8.27
N ALA A 41 -16.36 -6.82 -6.96
CA ALA A 41 -17.73 -6.86 -6.43
C ALA A 41 -18.50 -5.58 -6.78
N PRO A 42 -19.81 -5.65 -7.08
CA PRO A 42 -20.62 -4.46 -7.32
C PRO A 42 -20.56 -3.44 -6.17
N GLU A 43 -20.59 -3.90 -4.94
CA GLU A 43 -20.49 -3.06 -3.76
C GLU A 43 -19.12 -2.38 -3.65
N GLU A 44 -18.05 -3.04 -4.08
CA GLU A 44 -16.70 -2.48 -4.11
C GLU A 44 -16.63 -1.31 -5.09
N LYS A 45 -17.19 -1.50 -6.29
CA LYS A 45 -17.22 -0.46 -7.34
C LYS A 45 -18.05 0.74 -6.94
N GLU A 46 -19.21 0.50 -6.31
CA GLU A 46 -20.12 1.57 -5.89
C GLU A 46 -19.53 2.41 -4.75
N ARG A 47 -18.84 1.76 -3.81
CA ARG A 47 -18.29 2.42 -2.62
C ARG A 47 -16.83 2.85 -2.77
N GLY A 48 -16.13 2.35 -3.81
CA GLY A 48 -14.70 2.57 -3.99
C GLY A 48 -13.83 1.95 -2.89
N ILE A 49 -14.29 0.85 -2.30
CA ILE A 49 -13.60 0.13 -1.23
C ILE A 49 -13.40 -1.34 -1.60
N THR A 50 -12.29 -1.93 -1.16
CA THR A 50 -12.02 -3.34 -1.35
C THR A 50 -12.70 -4.16 -0.26
N ILE A 51 -13.60 -5.05 -0.65
CA ILE A 51 -14.36 -5.93 0.26
C ILE A 51 -13.73 -7.31 0.33
N ALA A 52 -13.26 -7.83 -0.79
CA ALA A 52 -12.63 -9.13 -0.89
C ALA A 52 -11.14 -9.00 -1.21
N THR A 53 -10.35 -9.99 -0.77
CA THR A 53 -8.93 -10.04 -1.11
C THR A 53 -8.75 -10.26 -2.61
N ALA A 54 -8.01 -9.39 -3.27
CA ALA A 54 -7.64 -9.51 -4.67
C ALA A 54 -6.18 -9.98 -4.80
N HIS A 55 -5.92 -10.80 -5.82
CA HIS A 55 -4.59 -11.34 -6.11
C HIS A 55 -4.09 -10.85 -7.46
N VAL A 56 -2.86 -10.34 -7.49
CA VAL A 56 -2.19 -9.87 -8.70
C VAL A 56 -0.76 -10.40 -8.72
N GLU A 57 -0.26 -10.74 -9.90
CA GLU A 57 1.13 -11.18 -10.06
C GLU A 57 1.90 -10.20 -10.95
N TYR A 58 3.13 -9.92 -10.58
CA TYR A 58 4.06 -9.12 -11.37
C TYR A 58 5.51 -9.43 -10.99
N GLU A 59 6.43 -8.92 -11.77
CA GLU A 59 7.85 -9.10 -11.49
C GLU A 59 8.66 -7.82 -11.71
N THR A 60 9.78 -7.75 -11.01
CA THR A 60 10.85 -6.79 -11.28
C THR A 60 12.04 -7.53 -11.88
N THR A 61 13.10 -6.82 -12.24
CA THR A 61 14.35 -7.46 -12.71
C THR A 61 14.99 -8.36 -11.65
N LYS A 62 14.60 -8.23 -10.40
CA LYS A 62 15.18 -8.95 -9.27
C LYS A 62 14.29 -10.05 -8.70
N ARG A 63 12.95 -9.89 -8.76
CA ARG A 63 12.02 -10.79 -8.06
C ARG A 63 10.68 -10.91 -8.77
N HIS A 64 10.06 -12.07 -8.60
CA HIS A 64 8.65 -12.30 -8.92
C HIS A 64 7.80 -12.10 -7.66
N TYR A 65 6.68 -11.36 -7.78
CA TYR A 65 5.79 -11.04 -6.69
C TYR A 65 4.40 -11.61 -6.91
N ALA A 66 3.88 -12.29 -5.88
CA ALA A 66 2.45 -12.53 -5.74
C ALA A 66 1.92 -11.48 -4.75
N HIS A 67 1.09 -10.58 -5.24
CA HIS A 67 0.58 -9.43 -4.49
C HIS A 67 -0.87 -9.66 -4.10
N VAL A 68 -1.14 -9.47 -2.82
CA VAL A 68 -2.48 -9.57 -2.23
C VAL A 68 -2.93 -8.16 -1.83
N ASP A 69 -4.02 -7.69 -2.43
CA ASP A 69 -4.66 -6.44 -2.03
C ASP A 69 -5.65 -6.72 -0.90
N CYS A 70 -5.30 -6.33 0.33
CA CYS A 70 -6.09 -6.62 1.52
C CYS A 70 -7.20 -5.59 1.74
N PRO A 71 -8.41 -6.03 2.19
CA PRO A 71 -9.47 -5.09 2.52
C PRO A 71 -9.08 -4.18 3.70
N GLY A 72 -9.45 -2.91 3.62
CA GLY A 72 -9.15 -1.91 4.64
C GLY A 72 -10.18 -1.83 5.77
N HIS A 73 -11.37 -2.41 5.59
CA HIS A 73 -12.47 -2.31 6.54
C HIS A 73 -12.37 -3.31 7.69
N ALA A 74 -12.72 -2.90 8.91
CA ALA A 74 -12.63 -3.73 10.11
C ALA A 74 -13.43 -5.04 10.04
N ASP A 75 -14.55 -5.06 9.33
CA ASP A 75 -15.41 -6.23 9.18
C ASP A 75 -14.75 -7.36 8.37
N TYR A 76 -13.65 -7.05 7.67
CA TYR A 76 -12.91 -8.01 6.82
C TYR A 76 -11.56 -8.44 7.40
N ILE A 77 -11.34 -8.19 8.68
CA ILE A 77 -10.12 -8.55 9.41
C ILE A 77 -9.75 -10.03 9.24
N LYS A 78 -10.73 -10.92 9.20
CA LYS A 78 -10.49 -12.38 9.00
C LYS A 78 -9.80 -12.67 7.67
N ASN A 79 -10.21 -11.99 6.59
CA ASN A 79 -9.60 -12.14 5.28
C ASN A 79 -8.16 -11.60 5.28
N MET A 80 -7.92 -10.51 5.98
CA MET A 80 -6.59 -9.97 6.16
C MET A 80 -5.68 -10.94 6.92
N ILE A 81 -6.13 -11.51 8.03
CA ILE A 81 -5.35 -12.46 8.82
C ILE A 81 -4.96 -13.67 7.98
N THR A 82 -5.90 -14.23 7.21
CA THR A 82 -5.64 -15.37 6.33
C THR A 82 -4.64 -15.01 5.22
N GLY A 83 -4.78 -13.84 4.61
CA GLY A 83 -3.85 -13.34 3.59
C GLY A 83 -2.49 -13.01 4.17
N ALA A 84 -2.45 -12.29 5.30
CA ALA A 84 -1.22 -11.84 5.93
C ALA A 84 -0.34 -12.99 6.45
N ALA A 85 -0.94 -14.08 6.91
CA ALA A 85 -0.21 -15.25 7.39
C ALA A 85 0.67 -15.90 6.31
N GLN A 86 0.46 -15.58 5.04
CA GLN A 86 1.22 -16.10 3.89
C GLN A 86 2.15 -15.05 3.28
N MET A 87 2.27 -13.86 3.86
CA MET A 87 3.08 -12.78 3.33
C MET A 87 4.54 -12.86 3.78
N ASP A 88 5.45 -12.66 2.83
CA ASP A 88 6.87 -12.45 3.10
C ASP A 88 7.17 -11.00 3.43
N GLY A 89 6.31 -10.09 3.03
CA GLY A 89 6.38 -8.67 3.31
C GLY A 89 5.04 -7.96 3.12
N ALA A 90 4.93 -6.75 3.62
CA ALA A 90 3.75 -5.92 3.47
C ALA A 90 4.10 -4.48 3.11
N ILE A 91 3.25 -3.85 2.31
CA ILE A 91 3.30 -2.42 2.01
C ILE A 91 2.18 -1.74 2.81
N LEU A 92 2.56 -0.95 3.80
CA LEU A 92 1.61 -0.13 4.54
C LEU A 92 1.35 1.16 3.76
N VAL A 93 0.11 1.37 3.34
CA VAL A 93 -0.30 2.56 2.59
C VAL A 93 -0.98 3.54 3.53
N VAL A 94 -0.45 4.74 3.61
CA VAL A 94 -0.97 5.82 4.45
C VAL A 94 -1.10 7.08 3.60
N ALA A 95 -2.28 7.71 3.61
CA ALA A 95 -2.48 8.99 2.94
C ALA A 95 -1.78 10.12 3.73
N ALA A 96 -0.94 10.89 3.05
CA ALA A 96 -0.24 12.03 3.65
C ALA A 96 -1.21 13.09 4.19
N THR A 97 -2.41 13.17 3.58
CA THR A 97 -3.47 14.11 3.98
C THR A 97 -4.10 13.78 5.34
N ASP A 98 -4.12 12.51 5.72
CA ASP A 98 -4.84 12.03 6.90
C ASP A 98 -3.91 11.52 8.01
N GLY A 99 -2.74 11.02 7.64
CA GLY A 99 -1.83 10.34 8.56
C GLY A 99 -2.35 8.97 9.01
N PRO A 100 -1.72 8.36 10.03
CA PRO A 100 -2.15 7.07 10.56
C PRO A 100 -3.56 7.14 11.16
N MET A 101 -4.45 6.27 10.69
CA MET A 101 -5.83 6.16 11.13
C MET A 101 -6.05 4.87 11.93
N ALA A 102 -7.27 4.65 12.40
CA ALA A 102 -7.60 3.50 13.24
C ALA A 102 -7.25 2.15 12.58
N GLN A 103 -7.64 1.96 11.32
CA GLN A 103 -7.33 0.74 10.57
C GLN A 103 -5.83 0.59 10.27
N THR A 104 -5.10 1.69 10.11
CA THR A 104 -3.63 1.68 9.99
C THR A 104 -3.01 1.01 11.21
N ARG A 105 -3.45 1.41 12.40
CA ARG A 105 -2.97 0.86 13.67
C ARG A 105 -3.33 -0.62 13.83
N GLU A 106 -4.57 -0.98 13.51
CA GLU A 106 -5.04 -2.37 13.54
C GLU A 106 -4.24 -3.27 12.59
N HIS A 107 -3.98 -2.80 11.36
CA HIS A 107 -3.22 -3.56 10.36
C HIS A 107 -1.76 -3.75 10.76
N VAL A 108 -1.12 -2.75 11.35
CA VAL A 108 0.25 -2.90 11.87
C VAL A 108 0.29 -3.91 13.00
N LEU A 109 -0.67 -3.85 13.92
CA LEU A 109 -0.78 -4.82 15.01
C LEU A 109 -0.97 -6.24 14.47
N LEU A 110 -1.87 -6.43 13.51
CA LEU A 110 -2.12 -7.74 12.90
C LEU A 110 -0.90 -8.27 12.14
N ALA A 111 -0.21 -7.42 11.39
CA ALA A 111 1.03 -7.79 10.71
C ALA A 111 2.08 -8.29 11.72
N ARG A 112 2.16 -7.67 12.89
CA ARG A 112 3.04 -8.13 13.97
C ARG A 112 2.60 -9.47 14.55
N GLN A 113 1.30 -9.65 14.79
CA GLN A 113 0.76 -10.89 15.36
C GLN A 113 0.95 -12.10 14.45
N VAL A 114 0.87 -11.91 13.12
CA VAL A 114 1.10 -12.99 12.14
C VAL A 114 2.56 -13.09 11.70
N ASN A 115 3.46 -12.33 12.32
CA ASN A 115 4.90 -12.34 12.09
C ASN A 115 5.30 -12.06 10.63
N VAL A 116 4.74 -11.03 10.02
CA VAL A 116 5.20 -10.55 8.70
C VAL A 116 6.67 -10.12 8.81
N PRO A 117 7.59 -10.74 8.07
CA PRO A 117 9.03 -10.53 8.28
C PRO A 117 9.54 -9.15 7.89
N ALA A 118 8.93 -8.51 6.88
CA ALA A 118 9.35 -7.23 6.34
C ALA A 118 8.17 -6.31 6.12
N LEU A 119 8.37 -5.02 6.41
CA LEU A 119 7.39 -3.98 6.21
C LEU A 119 8.04 -2.78 5.54
N VAL A 120 7.38 -2.22 4.53
CA VAL A 120 7.71 -0.93 3.92
C VAL A 120 6.49 -0.04 3.93
N VAL A 121 6.69 1.27 3.89
CA VAL A 121 5.59 2.24 3.92
C VAL A 121 5.55 3.02 2.62
N PHE A 122 4.37 3.15 2.04
CA PHE A 122 4.09 4.08 0.95
C PHE A 122 3.19 5.20 1.46
N MET A 123 3.75 6.40 1.57
CA MET A 123 3.00 7.61 1.91
C MET A 123 2.36 8.16 0.64
N ASN A 124 1.06 7.94 0.50
CA ASN A 124 0.28 8.23 -0.70
C ASN A 124 -0.33 9.63 -0.66
N LYS A 125 -0.87 10.06 -1.80
CA LYS A 125 -1.56 11.35 -1.98
C LYS A 125 -0.68 12.58 -1.69
N VAL A 126 0.62 12.45 -1.88
CA VAL A 126 1.58 13.55 -1.69
C VAL A 126 1.33 14.71 -2.66
N ASP A 127 0.77 14.41 -3.84
CA ASP A 127 0.34 15.42 -4.82
C ASP A 127 -0.75 16.37 -4.30
N MET A 128 -1.47 15.99 -3.25
CA MET A 128 -2.50 16.81 -2.61
C MET A 128 -1.95 17.73 -1.52
N ILE A 129 -0.67 17.58 -1.16
CA ILE A 129 -0.01 18.43 -0.16
C ILE A 129 0.66 19.61 -0.86
N ALA A 130 0.36 20.84 -0.44
CA ALA A 130 1.01 22.04 -0.95
C ALA A 130 2.49 22.05 -0.52
N GLU A 131 3.35 22.68 -1.38
CA GLU A 131 4.78 22.80 -1.06
C GLU A 131 5.05 23.51 0.28
N GLU A 132 4.22 24.46 0.64
CA GLU A 132 4.27 25.17 1.93
C GLU A 132 3.91 24.31 3.15
N ASP A 133 3.28 23.13 2.92
CA ASP A 133 2.83 22.21 3.94
C ASP A 133 3.69 20.93 4.03
N GLU A 134 4.88 20.92 3.45
CA GLU A 134 5.81 19.77 3.51
C GLU A 134 6.13 19.33 4.94
N GLU A 135 6.11 20.24 5.90
CA GLU A 135 6.31 19.94 7.31
C GLU A 135 5.25 18.96 7.86
N LEU A 136 4.03 18.98 7.31
CA LEU A 136 2.98 18.03 7.67
C LEU A 136 3.36 16.60 7.29
N MET A 137 4.03 16.42 6.16
CA MET A 137 4.52 15.10 5.75
C MET A 137 5.61 14.59 6.69
N ASP A 138 6.48 15.46 7.17
CA ASP A 138 7.51 15.10 8.15
C ASP A 138 6.89 14.66 9.47
N LEU A 139 5.81 15.31 9.91
CA LEU A 139 5.04 14.92 11.10
C LEU A 139 4.36 13.57 10.91
N VAL A 140 3.75 13.32 9.76
CA VAL A 140 3.13 12.02 9.43
C VAL A 140 4.17 10.92 9.42
N GLU A 141 5.33 11.16 8.84
CA GLU A 141 6.44 10.19 8.84
C GLU A 141 6.92 9.89 10.26
N LEU A 142 7.04 10.89 11.11
CA LEU A 142 7.43 10.72 12.52
C LEU A 142 6.38 9.87 13.27
N GLU A 143 5.10 10.18 13.11
CA GLU A 143 4.01 9.40 13.71
C GLU A 143 4.03 7.94 13.26
N LEU A 144 4.30 7.70 11.97
CA LEU A 144 4.41 6.35 11.42
C LEU A 144 5.58 5.58 12.02
N ARG A 145 6.75 6.22 12.15
CA ARG A 145 7.92 5.58 12.75
C ARG A 145 7.69 5.24 14.22
N GLU A 146 7.07 6.12 14.99
CA GLU A 146 6.68 5.89 16.38
C GLU A 146 5.65 4.75 16.49
N LEU A 147 4.66 4.71 15.60
CA LEU A 147 3.66 3.65 15.56
C LEU A 147 4.30 2.29 15.28
N LEU A 148 5.22 2.23 14.32
CA LEU A 148 5.93 1.00 13.96
C LEU A 148 6.80 0.49 15.11
N GLU A 149 7.52 1.37 15.78
CA GLU A 149 8.32 1.02 16.96
C GLU A 149 7.47 0.52 18.12
N LYS A 150 6.31 1.13 18.35
CA LYS A 150 5.35 0.71 19.36
C LYS A 150 4.93 -0.76 19.19
N TYR A 151 4.83 -1.22 17.96
CA TYR A 151 4.48 -2.61 17.63
C TYR A 151 5.71 -3.47 17.30
N GLU A 152 6.90 -3.06 17.76
CA GLU A 152 8.15 -3.81 17.67
C GLU A 152 8.67 -4.03 16.22
N PHE A 153 8.31 -3.15 15.30
CA PHE A 153 8.98 -3.03 14.00
C PHE A 153 10.14 -2.04 14.09
N PRO A 154 11.21 -2.19 13.27
CA PRO A 154 12.35 -1.26 13.28
C PRO A 154 11.98 0.08 12.60
N GLY A 155 11.21 0.91 13.29
CA GLY A 155 10.62 2.14 12.75
C GLY A 155 11.61 3.11 12.12
N ASP A 156 12.84 3.21 12.65
CA ASP A 156 13.88 4.08 12.09
C ASP A 156 14.50 3.53 10.79
N ASP A 157 14.50 2.21 10.61
CA ASP A 157 15.13 1.52 9.48
C ASP A 157 14.16 1.20 8.34
N ILE A 158 12.85 1.28 8.59
CA ILE A 158 11.83 0.97 7.59
C ILE A 158 11.80 2.05 6.51
N PRO A 159 11.91 1.67 5.21
CA PRO A 159 11.78 2.64 4.12
C PRO A 159 10.37 3.24 4.08
N ILE A 160 10.30 4.56 3.96
CA ILE A 160 9.06 5.30 3.72
C ILE A 160 9.19 6.02 2.39
N VAL A 161 8.47 5.57 1.38
CA VAL A 161 8.44 6.18 0.06
C VAL A 161 7.26 7.13 -0.03
N ARG A 162 7.52 8.39 -0.38
CA ARG A 162 6.50 9.42 -0.59
C ARG A 162 6.11 9.46 -2.06
N GLY A 163 4.83 9.37 -2.37
CA GLY A 163 4.38 9.38 -3.76
C GLY A 163 2.88 9.58 -3.93
N SER A 164 2.44 9.44 -5.17
CA SER A 164 1.03 9.48 -5.55
C SER A 164 0.73 8.32 -6.50
N ALA A 165 -0.02 7.34 -6.02
CA ALA A 165 -0.42 6.21 -6.82
C ALA A 165 -1.30 6.61 -8.00
N LEU A 166 -2.22 7.56 -7.80
CA LEU A 166 -3.10 8.07 -8.86
C LEU A 166 -2.30 8.73 -9.98
N LYS A 167 -1.36 9.62 -9.64
CA LYS A 167 -0.52 10.32 -10.62
C LYS A 167 0.43 9.37 -11.36
N ALA A 168 0.97 8.38 -10.68
CA ALA A 168 1.75 7.33 -11.30
C ALA A 168 0.90 6.49 -12.27
N LEU A 169 -0.34 6.18 -11.90
CA LEU A 169 -1.29 5.46 -12.74
C LEU A 169 -1.66 6.27 -14.00
N GLU A 170 -1.75 7.59 -13.89
CA GLU A 170 -1.98 8.51 -15.00
C GLU A 170 -0.77 8.66 -15.94
N GLY A 171 0.39 8.12 -15.58
CA GLY A 171 1.59 8.08 -16.41
C GLY A 171 2.60 9.18 -16.16
N GLU A 172 2.48 9.94 -15.07
CA GLU A 172 3.45 11.00 -14.73
C GLU A 172 4.78 10.39 -14.26
N ALA A 173 5.86 10.66 -15.00
CA ALA A 173 7.17 10.03 -14.81
C ALA A 173 7.76 10.22 -13.41
N GLU A 174 7.63 11.39 -12.81
CA GLU A 174 8.10 11.71 -11.46
C GLU A 174 7.52 10.75 -10.43
N TRP A 175 6.21 10.49 -10.52
CA TRP A 175 5.49 9.61 -9.60
C TRP A 175 5.75 8.13 -9.89
N GLN A 176 6.03 7.79 -11.15
CA GLN A 176 6.43 6.42 -11.53
C GLN A 176 7.80 6.05 -10.97
N GLU A 177 8.73 7.00 -10.85
CA GLU A 177 10.02 6.77 -10.19
C GLU A 177 9.86 6.40 -8.72
N ARG A 178 8.86 6.95 -8.03
CA ARG A 178 8.53 6.57 -6.65
C ARG A 178 8.00 5.14 -6.55
N ILE A 179 7.24 4.68 -7.54
CA ILE A 179 6.81 3.28 -7.62
C ILE A 179 8.04 2.37 -7.79
N GLN A 180 9.00 2.74 -8.62
CA GLN A 180 10.24 1.99 -8.78
C GLN A 180 11.06 1.91 -7.49
N GLU A 181 11.14 3.01 -6.75
CA GLU A 181 11.82 3.05 -5.45
C GLU A 181 11.17 2.10 -4.44
N LEU A 182 9.84 2.02 -4.44
CA LEU A 182 9.08 1.13 -3.58
C LEU A 182 9.39 -0.35 -3.87
N MET A 183 9.54 -0.71 -5.14
CA MET A 183 9.77 -2.08 -5.61
C MET A 183 11.24 -2.49 -5.54
#